data_a1de91dd87bd321181a3c39d83419b2e
#
_entry.id   a1de91dd87bd321181a3c39d83419b2e
#
_cell.length_a   1.000
_cell.length_b   1.000
_cell.length_c   1.000
_cell.angle_alpha   90.00
_cell.angle_beta   90.00
_cell.angle_gamma   90.00
#
_symmetry.space_group_name_H-M   'P 1'
#
loop_
_entity.id
_entity.type
_entity.pdbx_description
1 polymer ?
#
loop_
_entity_poly.entity_id
_entity_poly.type
_entity_poly.pdbx_seq_one_letter_code
_entity_poly.pdbx_strand_id
1 'polypeptide(L)'
;MTTFEIGDEGKPKMVLVHGYGSSGALSYKLWQYLEPEFHIFAVDLIGMGSSSRPVFDCRTGDEADEYMCDFFEAWRVAINITDFTLVGHSYGAYIAGMYACR
;
A
#
# COMPACT_ATOMS: atom_id res chain seq x y z
N MET A 1 -3.06 -5.42 -6.81
CA MET A 1 -2.76 -5.62 -5.37
C MET A 1 -4.07 -5.78 -4.60
N THR A 2 -4.12 -6.79 -3.75
CA THR A 2 -5.30 -7.02 -2.89
C THR A 2 -5.47 -5.85 -1.93
N THR A 3 -6.70 -5.39 -1.76
CA THR A 3 -7.00 -4.18 -0.98
C THR A 3 -8.12 -4.47 0.02
N PHE A 4 -7.89 -4.07 1.27
CA PHE A 4 -8.92 -4.07 2.31
C PHE A 4 -9.39 -2.64 2.48
N GLU A 5 -10.65 -2.39 2.15
CA GLU A 5 -11.24 -1.06 2.24
C GLU A 5 -12.14 -0.97 3.46
N ILE A 6 -11.88 -0.01 4.35
CA ILE A 6 -12.58 0.15 5.62
C ILE A 6 -12.98 1.62 5.79
N GLY A 7 -14.19 1.84 6.29
CA GLY A 7 -14.66 3.17 6.66
C GLY A 7 -15.48 3.85 5.59
N ASP A 8 -15.82 5.10 5.85
CA ASP A 8 -16.75 5.90 5.07
C ASP A 8 -16.02 6.63 3.94
N GLU A 9 -16.55 6.53 2.72
CA GLU A 9 -16.02 7.20 1.53
C GLU A 9 -15.96 8.74 1.66
N GLY A 10 -16.79 9.32 2.51
CA GLY A 10 -16.77 10.77 2.75
C GLY A 10 -15.61 11.26 3.60
N LYS A 11 -14.85 10.36 4.20
CA LYS A 11 -13.73 10.71 5.07
C LYS A 11 -12.43 10.86 4.29
N PRO A 12 -11.43 11.59 4.85
CA PRO A 12 -10.10 11.66 4.23
C PRO A 12 -9.51 10.26 4.05
N LYS A 13 -8.84 10.04 2.92
CA LYS A 13 -8.29 8.74 2.59
C LYS A 13 -6.94 8.50 3.28
N MET A 14 -6.72 7.27 3.72
CA MET A 14 -5.45 6.80 4.29
C MET A 14 -5.09 5.47 3.65
N VAL A 15 -3.85 5.36 3.19
CA VAL A 15 -3.32 4.12 2.62
C VAL A 15 -2.29 3.55 3.59
N LEU A 16 -2.49 2.30 4.01
CA LEU A 16 -1.58 1.60 4.92
C LEU A 16 -0.75 0.58 4.15
N VAL A 17 0.57 0.68 4.27
CA VAL A 17 1.52 -0.19 3.57
C VAL A 17 2.31 -1.02 4.59
N HIS A 18 2.18 -2.33 4.50
CA HIS A 18 2.77 -3.27 5.45
C HIS A 18 4.27 -3.51 5.23
N GLY A 19 4.91 -4.20 6.17
CA GLY A 19 6.31 -4.60 6.09
C GLY A 19 6.53 -5.85 5.23
N TYR A 20 7.80 -6.19 5.02
CA TYR A 20 8.19 -7.34 4.20
C TYR A 20 7.61 -8.63 4.77
N GLY A 21 7.06 -9.44 3.88
CA GLY A 21 6.48 -10.74 4.25
C GLY A 21 5.18 -10.66 5.04
N SER A 22 4.59 -9.47 5.14
CA SER A 22 3.37 -9.22 5.90
C SER A 22 2.16 -9.10 4.97
N SER A 23 1.11 -8.47 5.44
CA SER A 23 -0.15 -8.25 4.71
C SER A 23 -0.87 -7.04 5.30
N GLY A 24 -1.68 -6.38 4.48
CA GLY A 24 -2.55 -5.32 4.94
C GLY A 24 -3.51 -5.77 6.04
N ALA A 25 -3.92 -7.05 6.01
CA ALA A 25 -4.83 -7.61 7.01
C ALA A 25 -4.24 -7.58 8.42
N LEU A 26 -2.91 -7.58 8.58
CA LEU A 26 -2.27 -7.56 9.89
C LEU A 26 -2.41 -6.22 10.61
N SER A 27 -2.86 -5.18 9.91
CA SER A 27 -3.17 -3.88 10.53
C SER A 27 -4.58 -3.81 11.11
N TYR A 28 -5.32 -4.92 11.12
CA TYR A 28 -6.75 -4.93 11.46
C TYR A 28 -7.06 -4.32 12.84
N LYS A 29 -6.15 -4.42 13.79
CA LYS A 29 -6.34 -3.85 15.13
C LYS A 29 -6.33 -2.32 15.13
N LEU A 30 -5.72 -1.71 14.12
CA LEU A 30 -5.69 -0.26 13.99
C LEU A 30 -6.98 0.29 13.36
N TRP A 31 -7.68 -0.53 12.58
CA TRP A 31 -8.81 -0.06 11.78
C TRP A 31 -9.92 0.56 12.65
N GLN A 32 -10.22 -0.04 13.79
CA GLN A 32 -11.27 0.47 14.69
C GLN A 32 -10.95 1.86 15.25
N TYR A 33 -9.66 2.19 15.38
CA TYR A 33 -9.23 3.50 15.89
C TYR A 33 -9.16 4.55 14.80
N LEU A 34 -8.91 4.14 13.56
CA LEU A 34 -8.75 5.04 12.42
C LEU A 34 -10.05 5.26 11.65
N GLU A 35 -10.92 4.26 11.62
CA GLU A 35 -12.17 4.29 10.86
C GLU A 35 -13.06 5.52 11.15
N PRO A 36 -13.17 6.00 12.42
CA PRO A 36 -13.99 7.17 12.68
C PRO A 36 -13.55 8.43 11.94
N GLU A 37 -12.29 8.52 11.55
CA GLU A 37 -11.72 9.73 10.95
C GLU A 37 -11.22 9.53 9.53
N PHE A 38 -11.04 8.29 9.06
CA PHE A 38 -10.43 8.02 7.75
C PHE A 38 -11.18 6.95 6.96
N HIS A 39 -11.12 7.11 5.65
CA HIS A 39 -11.46 6.06 4.69
C HIS A 39 -10.16 5.31 4.40
N ILE A 40 -10.04 4.07 4.84
CA ILE A 40 -8.77 3.33 4.91
C ILE A 40 -8.65 2.33 3.76
N PHE A 41 -7.47 2.30 3.13
CA PHE A 41 -7.09 1.29 2.15
C PHE A 41 -5.85 0.57 2.68
N ALA A 42 -6.01 -0.63 3.19
CA ALA A 42 -4.89 -1.46 3.60
C ALA A 42 -4.54 -2.40 2.46
N VAL A 43 -3.36 -2.25 1.89
CA VAL A 43 -2.98 -2.99 0.68
C VAL A 43 -2.02 -4.13 1.01
N ASP A 44 -2.09 -5.20 0.21
CA ASP A 44 -1.04 -6.20 0.16
C ASP A 44 -0.10 -5.80 -0.97
N LEU A 45 1.17 -5.54 -0.65
CA LEU A 45 2.15 -5.19 -1.65
C LEU A 45 2.26 -6.30 -2.71
N ILE A 46 2.60 -5.91 -3.94
CA ILE A 46 2.76 -6.87 -5.02
C ILE A 46 3.76 -7.95 -4.61
N GLY A 47 3.44 -9.20 -4.90
CA GLY A 47 4.26 -10.33 -4.51
C GLY A 47 4.07 -10.79 -3.07
N MET A 48 3.22 -10.13 -2.29
CA MET A 48 3.00 -10.42 -0.86
C MET A 48 1.52 -10.62 -0.55
N GLY A 49 1.24 -11.24 0.58
CA GLY A 49 -0.13 -11.47 1.03
C GLY A 49 -0.95 -12.20 -0.02
N SER A 50 -2.12 -11.67 -0.34
CA SER A 50 -3.02 -12.21 -1.36
C SER A 50 -2.84 -11.55 -2.73
N SER A 51 -1.89 -10.63 -2.87
CA SER A 51 -1.60 -9.98 -4.14
C SER A 51 -0.94 -10.95 -5.13
N SER A 52 -1.02 -10.63 -6.42
CA SER A 52 -0.42 -11.44 -7.48
C SER A 52 1.09 -11.54 -7.34
N ARG A 53 1.66 -12.61 -7.90
CA ARG A 53 3.10 -12.85 -7.93
C ARG A 53 3.60 -12.79 -9.37
N PRO A 54 3.68 -11.60 -9.98
CA PRO A 54 4.24 -11.48 -11.33
C PRO A 54 5.72 -11.82 -11.32
N VAL A 55 6.28 -12.01 -12.51
CA VAL A 55 7.71 -12.28 -12.64
C VAL A 55 8.51 -11.14 -12.03
N PHE A 56 9.45 -11.49 -11.17
CA PHE A 56 10.38 -10.55 -10.53
C PHE A 56 11.79 -10.90 -11.01
N ASP A 57 12.29 -10.16 -11.99
CA ASP A 57 13.60 -10.39 -12.58
C ASP A 57 14.55 -9.20 -12.37
N CYS A 58 14.26 -8.36 -11.40
CA CYS A 58 15.10 -7.23 -11.04
C CYS A 58 16.47 -7.71 -10.55
N ARG A 59 17.53 -7.02 -11.00
CA ARG A 59 18.92 -7.40 -10.68
C ARG A 59 19.62 -6.38 -9.79
N THR A 60 19.04 -5.19 -9.63
CA THR A 60 19.57 -4.12 -8.80
C THR A 60 18.51 -3.62 -7.84
N GLY A 61 18.96 -2.93 -6.78
CA GLY A 61 18.03 -2.29 -5.86
C GLY A 61 17.17 -1.24 -6.54
N ASP A 62 17.76 -0.47 -7.45
CA ASP A 62 17.03 0.57 -8.18
C ASP A 62 15.92 -0.03 -9.05
N GLU A 63 16.21 -1.14 -9.73
CA GLU A 63 15.20 -1.84 -10.53
C GLU A 63 14.06 -2.37 -9.64
N ALA A 64 14.39 -2.90 -8.47
CA ALA A 64 13.41 -3.41 -7.52
C ALA A 64 12.53 -2.27 -6.98
N ASP A 65 13.12 -1.12 -6.66
CA ASP A 65 12.39 0.05 -6.19
C ASP A 65 11.42 0.55 -7.25
N GLU A 66 11.86 0.66 -8.49
CA GLU A 66 11.00 1.05 -9.61
C GLU A 66 9.87 0.05 -9.82
N TYR A 67 10.17 -1.24 -9.75
CA TYR A 67 9.18 -2.31 -9.88
C TYR A 67 8.06 -2.14 -8.84
N MET A 68 8.43 -1.99 -7.58
CA MET A 68 7.45 -1.84 -6.50
C MET A 68 6.64 -0.54 -6.65
N CYS A 69 7.31 0.56 -6.96
CA CYS A 69 6.63 1.86 -7.13
C CYS A 69 5.71 1.87 -8.35
N ASP A 70 6.08 1.22 -9.44
CA ASP A 70 5.23 1.13 -10.63
C ASP A 70 3.95 0.36 -10.36
N PHE A 71 4.03 -0.76 -9.64
CA PHE A 71 2.83 -1.51 -9.25
C PHE A 71 1.96 -0.71 -8.30
N PHE A 72 2.56 0.02 -7.37
CA PHE A 72 1.81 0.87 -6.44
C PHE A 72 1.07 1.98 -7.21
N GLU A 73 1.74 2.64 -8.14
CA GLU A 73 1.12 3.69 -8.96
C GLU A 73 -0.01 3.14 -9.82
N ALA A 74 0.19 1.98 -10.44
CA ALA A 74 -0.86 1.34 -11.23
C ALA A 74 -2.08 1.01 -10.35
N TRP A 75 -1.86 0.56 -9.12
CA TRP A 75 -2.93 0.31 -8.16
C TRP A 75 -3.68 1.60 -7.83
N ARG A 76 -2.96 2.67 -7.51
CA ARG A 76 -3.56 3.97 -7.18
C ARG A 76 -4.45 4.47 -8.31
N VAL A 77 -3.95 4.41 -9.53
CA VAL A 77 -4.71 4.84 -10.71
C VAL A 77 -5.97 3.97 -10.89
N ALA A 78 -5.83 2.65 -10.70
CA ALA A 78 -6.93 1.72 -10.89
C ALA A 78 -8.08 1.97 -9.92
N ILE A 79 -7.77 2.33 -8.66
CA ILE A 79 -8.82 2.65 -7.67
C ILE A 79 -9.20 4.13 -7.67
N ASN A 80 -8.57 4.92 -8.50
CA ASN A 80 -8.90 6.32 -8.75
C ASN A 80 -8.85 7.21 -7.50
N ILE A 81 -7.75 7.15 -6.75
CA ILE A 81 -7.50 8.05 -5.63
C ILE A 81 -6.34 8.99 -5.95
N THR A 82 -6.43 10.24 -5.49
CA THR A 82 -5.42 11.28 -5.74
C THR A 82 -4.85 11.88 -4.46
N ASP A 83 -5.70 12.20 -3.50
CA ASP A 83 -5.28 12.80 -2.24
C ASP A 83 -5.47 11.81 -1.11
N PHE A 84 -4.38 11.44 -0.44
CA PHE A 84 -4.44 10.52 0.67
C PHE A 84 -3.21 10.65 1.57
N THR A 85 -3.38 10.28 2.83
CA THR A 85 -2.27 10.12 3.76
C THR A 85 -1.66 8.74 3.55
N LEU A 86 -0.36 8.69 3.31
CA LEU A 86 0.36 7.44 3.07
C LEU A 86 1.12 7.04 4.33
N VAL A 87 0.79 5.88 4.87
CA VAL A 87 1.40 5.37 6.10
C VAL A 87 2.09 4.05 5.81
N GLY A 88 3.37 3.97 6.11
CA GLY A 88 4.14 2.74 5.89
C GLY A 88 4.81 2.26 7.17
N HIS A 89 4.98 0.95 7.30
CA HIS A 89 5.66 0.31 8.40
C HIS A 89 6.81 -0.56 7.89
N SER A 90 8.01 -0.37 8.44
CA SER A 90 9.20 -1.17 8.08
C SER A 90 9.49 -1.06 6.57
N TYR A 91 9.53 -2.17 5.82
CA TYR A 91 9.72 -2.17 4.38
C TYR A 91 8.66 -1.32 3.66
N GLY A 92 7.42 -1.35 4.17
CA GLY A 92 6.35 -0.51 3.63
C GLY A 92 6.66 0.98 3.78
N ALA A 93 7.33 1.38 4.86
CA ALA A 93 7.76 2.77 5.02
C ALA A 93 8.83 3.14 3.99
N TYR A 94 9.74 2.22 3.69
CA TYR A 94 10.75 2.43 2.64
C TYR A 94 10.07 2.63 1.28
N ILE A 95 9.17 1.73 0.90
CA ILE A 95 8.46 1.83 -0.38
C ILE A 95 7.59 3.09 -0.44
N ALA A 96 6.87 3.39 0.64
CA ALA A 96 6.03 4.59 0.70
C ALA A 96 6.86 5.86 0.51
N GLY A 97 8.03 5.93 1.16
CA GLY A 97 8.95 7.06 1.01
C GLY A 97 9.48 7.20 -0.40
N MET A 98 9.94 6.10 -1.00
CA MET A 98 10.42 6.09 -2.38
C MET A 98 9.33 6.54 -3.35
N TYR A 99 8.12 6.02 -3.16
CA TYR A 99 6.98 6.37 -4.00
C TYR A 99 6.62 7.85 -3.87
N ALA A 100 6.58 8.38 -2.66
CA ALA A 100 6.20 9.77 -2.40
C ALA A 100 7.21 10.78 -2.98
N CYS A 101 8.48 10.39 -3.08
CA CYS A 101 9.54 11.25 -3.62
C CYS A 101 9.66 11.18 -5.14
N ARG A 102 8.87 10.35 -5.76
CA ARG A 102 8.98 10.04 -7.20
C ARG A 102 8.39 11.11 -8.12
#